data_7dd5a81fce9bd8bef4d64450488703f3
#
_entry.id   7dd5a81fce9bd8bef4d64450488703f3
#
_cell.length_a   1.000
_cell.length_b   1.000
_cell.length_c   1.000
_cell.angle_alpha   90.00
_cell.angle_beta   90.00
_cell.angle_gamma   90.00
#
_symmetry.space_group_name_H-M   'P 1'
#
loop_
_entity.id
_entity.type
_entity.pdbx_description
1 polymer ?
#
loop_
_entity_poly.entity_id
_entity_poly.type
_entity_poly.pdbx_seq_one_letter_code
_entity_poly.pdbx_strand_id
1 'polypeptide(L)'
;MSRQLVLIVGCLTSFMAATCGFFQNDRKRVIAYSTCSQLGYMMVSLGASQYGLAIYHRMTHACFKALLFRSAGAVIHAVSDVQDIRRHGGFQSIMPLTYTAMTIGSLSLTGWPFLSGFYSKDAILEAAWSHGNAFGTFAYITLIVVAAFTSYYTFRLLWCSFVSSNSSRQMELPHTGLPLTISLPLILLSLASLGVGYGLSDALIGVGTTFWNGAIQNSLGTTERFAEHMMPTTVLFVPLLATVTGAILTAGWSWPMPWVTSTFTKSLYLFFLTRWQFDFVANQQVAKRVLDLGAHTWAFLDKGVFEILGPRGLTVYVTRLAVPTVRQWQTGIVHDYALILKIAIRVGLSICLLPGGISPNILNFYDSRTLVAGVFWLRSLPGVL
;
A
#
# COMPACT_ATOMS: atom_id res chain seq x y z
N MET A 1 -24.32 -6.79 0.62
CA MET A 1 -23.17 -7.67 0.37
C MET A 1 -21.83 -6.92 0.36
N SER A 2 -21.60 -5.89 -0.44
CA SER A 2 -20.32 -5.13 -0.50
C SER A 2 -19.92 -4.50 0.84
N ARG A 3 -20.83 -3.87 1.57
CA ARG A 3 -20.54 -3.25 2.88
C ARG A 3 -20.11 -4.26 3.94
N GLN A 4 -20.71 -5.45 3.96
CA GLN A 4 -20.32 -6.53 4.89
C GLN A 4 -18.90 -7.03 4.60
N LEU A 5 -18.51 -7.10 3.33
CA LEU A 5 -17.16 -7.45 2.93
C LEU A 5 -16.16 -6.39 3.42
N VAL A 6 -16.47 -5.10 3.27
CA VAL A 6 -15.63 -4.00 3.78
C VAL A 6 -15.47 -4.09 5.30
N LEU A 7 -16.54 -4.39 6.03
CA LEU A 7 -16.53 -4.58 7.47
C LEU A 7 -15.62 -5.74 7.90
N ILE A 8 -15.74 -6.92 7.26
CA ILE A 8 -14.92 -8.10 7.54
C ILE A 8 -13.44 -7.81 7.25
N VAL A 9 -13.13 -7.24 6.09
CA VAL A 9 -11.76 -6.87 5.71
C VAL A 9 -11.19 -5.86 6.71
N GLY A 10 -11.98 -4.88 7.15
CA GLY A 10 -11.58 -3.92 8.19
C GLY A 10 -11.23 -4.60 9.52
N CYS A 11 -12.04 -5.56 9.98
CA CYS A 11 -11.78 -6.35 11.18
C CYS A 11 -10.49 -7.17 11.07
N LEU A 12 -10.34 -7.89 9.98
CA LEU A 12 -9.14 -8.73 9.75
C LEU A 12 -7.87 -7.89 9.65
N THR A 13 -7.92 -6.75 8.95
CA THR A 13 -6.79 -5.82 8.85
C THR A 13 -6.41 -5.24 10.21
N SER A 14 -7.40 -4.81 11.00
CA SER A 14 -7.14 -4.26 12.33
C SER A 14 -6.51 -5.30 13.26
N PHE A 15 -7.02 -6.53 13.26
CA PHE A 15 -6.52 -7.64 14.06
C PHE A 15 -5.10 -8.05 13.66
N MET A 16 -4.86 -8.27 12.36
CA MET A 16 -3.53 -8.60 11.84
C MET A 16 -2.50 -7.50 12.18
N ALA A 17 -2.83 -6.24 11.95
CA ALA A 17 -1.93 -5.14 12.24
C ALA A 17 -1.65 -5.01 13.74
N ALA A 18 -2.65 -5.18 14.60
CA ALA A 18 -2.48 -5.13 16.06
C ALA A 18 -1.60 -6.28 16.58
N THR A 19 -1.79 -7.50 16.09
CA THR A 19 -0.93 -8.65 16.44
C THR A 19 0.51 -8.45 15.97
N CYS A 20 0.73 -7.93 14.77
CA CYS A 20 2.07 -7.55 14.32
C CYS A 20 2.69 -6.49 15.25
N GLY A 21 1.96 -5.42 15.57
CA GLY A 21 2.44 -4.35 16.45
C GLY A 21 2.80 -4.83 17.85
N PHE A 22 2.07 -5.80 18.37
CA PHE A 22 2.30 -6.42 19.67
C PHE A 22 3.71 -7.04 19.81
N PHE A 23 4.22 -7.68 18.74
CA PHE A 23 5.49 -8.39 18.77
C PHE A 23 6.67 -7.59 18.19
N GLN A 24 6.45 -6.45 17.54
CA GLN A 24 7.53 -5.63 16.97
C GLN A 24 8.41 -5.00 18.05
N ASN A 25 9.71 -4.96 17.78
CA ASN A 25 10.72 -4.34 18.65
C ASN A 25 11.25 -3.01 18.11
N ASP A 26 10.91 -2.67 16.89
CA ASP A 26 11.27 -1.42 16.24
C ASP A 26 10.19 -0.36 16.50
N ARG A 27 10.59 0.78 17.08
CA ARG A 27 9.70 1.89 17.46
C ARG A 27 8.85 2.39 16.29
N LYS A 28 9.48 2.64 15.14
CA LYS A 28 8.77 3.11 13.95
C LYS A 28 7.76 2.09 13.45
N ARG A 29 8.12 0.80 13.47
CA ARG A 29 7.23 -0.28 13.05
C ARG A 29 6.04 -0.45 13.99
N VAL A 30 6.23 -0.36 15.30
CA VAL A 30 5.10 -0.41 16.27
C VAL A 30 4.08 0.68 15.94
N ILE A 31 4.53 1.94 15.75
CA ILE A 31 3.64 3.06 15.43
C ILE A 31 3.02 2.89 14.03
N ALA A 32 3.75 2.36 13.04
CA ALA A 32 3.23 2.12 11.71
C ALA A 32 2.13 1.04 11.70
N TYR A 33 2.34 -0.11 12.36
CA TYR A 33 1.31 -1.15 12.48
C TYR A 33 0.09 -0.69 13.27
N SER A 34 0.30 0.15 14.29
CA SER A 34 -0.84 0.75 14.95
C SER A 34 -1.62 1.71 14.06
N THR A 35 -0.98 2.36 13.06
CA THR A 35 -1.70 3.13 12.04
C THR A 35 -2.56 2.23 11.15
N CYS A 36 -1.99 1.12 10.65
CA CYS A 36 -2.73 0.13 9.87
C CYS A 36 -3.94 -0.43 10.65
N SER A 37 -3.77 -0.68 11.95
CA SER A 37 -4.85 -1.13 12.82
C SER A 37 -5.98 -0.10 12.91
N GLN A 38 -5.66 1.18 13.09
CA GLN A 38 -6.68 2.25 13.17
C GLN A 38 -7.37 2.51 11.81
N LEU A 39 -6.67 2.32 10.69
CA LEU A 39 -7.32 2.32 9.38
C LEU A 39 -8.35 1.19 9.25
N GLY A 40 -8.07 0.01 9.85
CA GLY A 40 -9.05 -1.07 9.97
C GLY A 40 -10.32 -0.65 10.73
N TYR A 41 -10.21 0.10 11.84
CA TYR A 41 -11.37 0.69 12.53
C TYR A 41 -12.19 1.59 11.61
N MET A 42 -11.53 2.45 10.82
CA MET A 42 -12.22 3.33 9.86
C MET A 42 -12.96 2.52 8.79
N MET A 43 -12.37 1.41 8.30
CA MET A 43 -13.03 0.52 7.35
C MET A 43 -14.24 -0.18 7.97
N VAL A 44 -14.19 -0.56 9.25
CA VAL A 44 -15.34 -1.12 9.96
C VAL A 44 -16.49 -0.12 10.05
N SER A 45 -16.21 1.15 10.39
CA SER A 45 -17.24 2.19 10.44
C SER A 45 -17.85 2.46 9.06
N LEU A 46 -17.05 2.42 7.98
CA LEU A 46 -17.56 2.50 6.60
C LEU A 46 -18.45 1.30 6.26
N GLY A 47 -18.05 0.09 6.67
CA GLY A 47 -18.85 -1.13 6.51
C GLY A 47 -20.16 -1.10 7.29
N ALA A 48 -20.18 -0.44 8.44
CA ALA A 48 -21.37 -0.17 9.24
C ALA A 48 -22.21 1.01 8.70
N SER A 49 -21.81 1.63 7.58
CA SER A 49 -22.46 2.79 6.95
C SER A 49 -22.39 4.09 7.75
N GLN A 50 -21.40 4.18 8.65
CA GLN A 50 -21.13 5.34 9.49
C GLN A 50 -20.01 6.20 8.89
N TYR A 51 -20.31 6.87 7.76
CA TYR A 51 -19.30 7.57 6.96
C TYR A 51 -18.74 8.81 7.69
N GLY A 52 -19.62 9.58 8.33
CA GLY A 52 -19.23 10.75 9.12
C GLY A 52 -18.28 10.38 10.25
N LEU A 53 -18.55 9.27 10.94
CA LEU A 53 -17.73 8.73 12.01
C LEU A 53 -16.34 8.27 11.53
N ALA A 54 -16.27 7.65 10.34
CA ALA A 54 -14.98 7.28 9.74
C ALA A 54 -14.10 8.51 9.46
N ILE A 55 -14.69 9.59 8.94
CA ILE A 55 -13.99 10.85 8.67
C ILE A 55 -13.58 11.52 9.98
N TYR A 56 -14.47 11.55 10.96
CA TYR A 56 -14.17 12.09 12.27
C TYR A 56 -12.99 11.37 12.95
N HIS A 57 -13.01 10.04 12.97
CA HIS A 57 -11.87 9.27 13.49
C HIS A 57 -10.59 9.51 12.69
N ARG A 58 -10.68 9.69 11.37
CA ARG A 58 -9.52 10.05 10.53
C ARG A 58 -8.90 11.38 10.94
N MET A 59 -9.71 12.40 11.27
CA MET A 59 -9.20 13.71 11.71
C MET A 59 -8.52 13.62 13.08
N THR A 60 -9.17 13.01 14.07
CA THR A 60 -8.58 12.82 15.41
C THR A 60 -7.32 11.96 15.33
N HIS A 61 -7.37 10.86 14.57
CA HIS A 61 -6.24 9.97 14.34
C HIS A 61 -5.03 10.69 13.71
N ALA A 62 -5.25 11.58 12.76
CA ALA A 62 -4.15 12.34 12.16
C ALA A 62 -3.39 13.17 13.21
N CYS A 63 -4.08 13.81 14.15
CA CYS A 63 -3.46 14.60 15.20
C CYS A 63 -2.56 13.76 16.11
N PHE A 64 -3.10 12.73 16.77
CA PHE A 64 -2.30 11.94 17.70
C PHE A 64 -1.28 11.02 17.03
N LYS A 65 -1.51 10.61 15.76
CA LYS A 65 -0.51 9.83 15.02
C LYS A 65 0.67 10.67 14.56
N ALA A 66 0.42 11.85 14.04
CA ALA A 66 1.48 12.78 13.71
C ALA A 66 2.32 13.11 14.96
N LEU A 67 1.66 13.30 16.13
CA LEU A 67 2.32 13.50 17.41
C LEU A 67 3.23 12.32 17.78
N LEU A 68 2.73 11.09 17.70
CA LEU A 68 3.49 9.87 18.01
C LEU A 68 4.69 9.68 17.08
N PHE A 69 4.51 9.87 15.79
CA PHE A 69 5.62 9.76 14.82
C PHE A 69 6.66 10.86 15.03
N ARG A 70 6.22 12.09 15.31
CA ARG A 70 7.13 13.21 15.54
C ARG A 70 7.93 13.04 16.82
N SER A 71 7.28 12.62 17.90
CA SER A 71 7.95 12.33 19.19
C SER A 71 8.90 11.14 19.08
N ALA A 72 8.50 10.07 18.37
CA ALA A 72 9.40 8.95 18.09
C ALA A 72 10.60 9.37 17.26
N GLY A 73 10.40 10.21 16.24
CA GLY A 73 11.47 10.77 15.42
C GLY A 73 12.46 11.60 16.25
N ALA A 74 11.96 12.44 17.16
CA ALA A 74 12.81 13.23 18.06
C ALA A 74 13.69 12.34 18.96
N VAL A 75 13.12 11.25 19.52
CA VAL A 75 13.91 10.29 20.31
C VAL A 75 14.95 9.57 19.46
N ILE A 76 14.57 9.06 18.29
CA ILE A 76 15.49 8.33 17.40
C ILE A 76 16.66 9.22 16.98
N HIS A 77 16.38 10.47 16.62
CA HIS A 77 17.41 11.44 16.27
C HIS A 77 18.37 11.73 17.44
N ALA A 78 17.85 11.82 18.67
CA ALA A 78 18.65 12.04 19.87
C ALA A 78 19.56 10.85 20.25
N VAL A 79 19.23 9.63 19.82
CA VAL A 79 19.99 8.40 20.11
C VAL A 79 20.73 7.83 18.89
N SER A 80 21.22 8.69 18.01
CA SER A 80 22.03 8.30 16.85
C SER A 80 21.37 7.21 15.98
N ASP A 81 20.08 7.43 15.63
CA ASP A 81 19.24 6.60 14.77
C ASP A 81 18.94 5.18 15.24
N VAL A 82 19.18 4.86 16.50
CA VAL A 82 18.77 3.55 17.05
C VAL A 82 17.26 3.49 17.18
N GLN A 83 16.64 2.47 16.59
CA GLN A 83 15.18 2.29 16.53
C GLN A 83 14.67 1.20 17.48
N ASP A 84 15.54 0.30 17.95
CA ASP A 84 15.17 -0.84 18.80
C ASP A 84 14.80 -0.37 20.22
N ILE A 85 13.54 -0.57 20.59
CA ILE A 85 13.00 -0.16 21.91
C ILE A 85 13.70 -0.86 23.08
N ARG A 86 14.32 -2.01 22.87
CA ARG A 86 15.05 -2.79 23.89
C ARG A 86 16.37 -2.15 24.30
N ARG A 87 16.91 -1.29 23.44
CA ARG A 87 18.15 -0.55 23.67
C ARG A 87 17.91 0.82 24.31
N HIS A 88 16.65 1.22 24.49
CA HIS A 88 16.26 2.49 25.07
C HIS A 88 15.98 2.34 26.57
N GLY A 89 15.86 3.46 27.27
CA GLY A 89 15.45 3.53 28.65
C GLY A 89 15.89 4.83 29.32
N GLY A 90 15.14 5.27 30.32
CA GLY A 90 15.49 6.41 31.18
C GLY A 90 15.41 7.80 30.53
N PHE A 91 14.76 7.95 29.35
CA PHE A 91 14.70 9.24 28.66
C PHE A 91 13.70 10.23 29.26
N GLN A 92 12.93 9.83 30.31
CA GLN A 92 11.92 10.69 30.93
C GLN A 92 12.51 12.02 31.44
N SER A 93 13.65 11.96 32.11
CA SER A 93 14.32 13.14 32.67
C SER A 93 15.11 13.94 31.65
N ILE A 94 15.60 13.28 30.59
CA ILE A 94 16.46 13.89 29.57
C ILE A 94 15.65 14.63 28.52
N MET A 95 14.48 14.09 28.15
CA MET A 95 13.61 14.62 27.11
C MET A 95 12.16 14.80 27.58
N PRO A 96 11.90 15.67 28.57
CA PRO A 96 10.58 15.78 29.23
C PRO A 96 9.47 16.20 28.24
N LEU A 97 9.73 17.13 27.30
CA LEU A 97 8.75 17.57 26.32
C LEU A 97 8.36 16.41 25.37
N THR A 98 9.32 15.62 24.94
CA THR A 98 9.06 14.48 24.07
C THR A 98 8.30 13.38 24.83
N TYR A 99 8.64 13.17 26.09
CA TYR A 99 7.94 12.23 26.96
C TYR A 99 6.47 12.62 27.15
N THR A 100 6.19 13.88 27.51
CA THR A 100 4.81 14.36 27.67
C THR A 100 4.02 14.29 26.35
N ALA A 101 4.62 14.71 25.23
CA ALA A 101 4.00 14.64 23.92
C ALA A 101 3.67 13.17 23.52
N MET A 102 4.60 12.26 23.74
CA MET A 102 4.39 10.84 23.43
C MET A 102 3.36 10.20 24.35
N THR A 103 3.33 10.59 25.62
CA THR A 103 2.32 10.12 26.59
C THR A 103 0.91 10.59 26.20
N ILE A 104 0.74 11.87 25.85
CA ILE A 104 -0.55 12.42 25.38
C ILE A 104 -1.01 11.68 24.12
N GLY A 105 -0.13 11.49 23.13
CA GLY A 105 -0.45 10.78 21.91
C GLY A 105 -0.81 9.31 22.15
N SER A 106 -0.13 8.66 23.09
CA SER A 106 -0.37 7.26 23.47
C SER A 106 -1.70 7.08 24.20
N LEU A 107 -2.01 7.94 25.14
CA LEU A 107 -3.29 7.93 25.85
C LEU A 107 -4.45 8.25 24.89
N SER A 108 -4.26 9.20 23.98
CA SER A 108 -5.27 9.50 22.95
C SER A 108 -5.49 8.30 22.00
N LEU A 109 -4.42 7.61 21.58
CA LEU A 109 -4.53 6.41 20.73
C LEU A 109 -5.25 5.27 21.43
N THR A 110 -5.01 5.06 22.72
CA THR A 110 -5.66 3.98 23.48
C THR A 110 -7.13 4.23 23.73
N GLY A 111 -7.60 5.47 23.61
CA GLY A 111 -8.97 5.86 23.91
C GLY A 111 -9.16 6.17 25.41
N TRP A 112 -8.17 6.80 26.05
CA TRP A 112 -8.31 7.23 27.45
C TRP A 112 -9.36 8.34 27.56
N PRO A 113 -10.24 8.31 28.56
CA PRO A 113 -11.33 9.27 28.72
C PRO A 113 -10.88 10.74 28.58
N PHE A 114 -11.71 11.55 27.98
CA PHE A 114 -11.54 12.99 27.75
C PHE A 114 -10.47 13.38 26.71
N LEU A 115 -9.84 12.43 26.05
CA LEU A 115 -8.90 12.67 24.96
C LEU A 115 -9.56 12.50 23.59
N SER A 116 -8.96 13.06 22.54
CA SER A 116 -9.54 13.04 21.19
C SER A 116 -9.87 11.63 20.67
N GLY A 117 -9.04 10.63 21.01
CA GLY A 117 -9.25 9.24 20.63
C GLY A 117 -10.45 8.58 21.29
N PHE A 118 -10.79 8.94 22.51
CA PHE A 118 -11.95 8.42 23.23
C PHE A 118 -13.24 8.70 22.47
N TYR A 119 -13.50 9.96 22.13
CA TYR A 119 -14.73 10.36 21.43
C TYR A 119 -14.92 9.69 20.07
N SER A 120 -13.84 9.37 19.38
CA SER A 120 -13.93 8.83 18.03
C SER A 120 -13.80 7.30 17.96
N LYS A 121 -12.95 6.68 18.78
CA LYS A 121 -12.70 5.24 18.77
C LYS A 121 -13.85 4.46 19.40
N ASP A 122 -14.32 4.92 20.56
CA ASP A 122 -15.40 4.26 21.28
C ASP A 122 -16.71 4.35 20.50
N ALA A 123 -16.98 5.51 19.86
CA ALA A 123 -18.12 5.64 18.96
C ALA A 123 -18.09 4.64 17.77
N ILE A 124 -16.91 4.25 17.26
CA ILE A 124 -16.81 3.19 16.24
C ILE A 124 -17.19 1.82 16.82
N LEU A 125 -16.78 1.52 18.06
CA LEU A 125 -17.15 0.27 18.73
C LEU A 125 -18.66 0.19 18.97
N GLU A 126 -19.24 1.29 19.41
CA GLU A 126 -20.69 1.45 19.62
C GLU A 126 -21.45 1.29 18.31
N ALA A 127 -20.97 1.92 17.22
CA ALA A 127 -21.54 1.77 15.89
C ALA A 127 -21.48 0.33 15.35
N ALA A 128 -20.40 -0.39 15.63
CA ALA A 128 -20.28 -1.81 15.27
C ALA A 128 -21.29 -2.66 16.04
N TRP A 129 -21.49 -2.40 17.33
CA TRP A 129 -22.49 -3.10 18.14
C TRP A 129 -23.91 -2.80 17.69
N SER A 130 -24.24 -1.51 17.44
CA SER A 130 -25.57 -1.05 17.04
C SER A 130 -26.02 -1.58 15.65
N HIS A 131 -25.07 -2.12 14.87
CA HIS A 131 -25.40 -2.74 13.58
C HIS A 131 -26.32 -3.99 13.71
N GLY A 132 -26.42 -4.59 14.90
CA GLY A 132 -27.48 -5.53 15.32
C GLY A 132 -27.49 -6.87 14.60
N ASN A 133 -26.49 -7.21 13.80
CA ASN A 133 -26.37 -8.48 13.09
C ASN A 133 -25.09 -9.23 13.50
N ALA A 134 -24.96 -10.48 13.07
CA ALA A 134 -23.79 -11.32 13.38
C ALA A 134 -22.46 -10.68 12.98
N PHE A 135 -22.42 -9.92 11.87
CA PHE A 135 -21.23 -9.23 11.42
C PHE A 135 -20.85 -8.04 12.33
N GLY A 136 -21.85 -7.30 12.83
CA GLY A 136 -21.63 -6.22 13.79
C GLY A 136 -21.10 -6.75 15.13
N THR A 137 -21.68 -7.82 15.65
CA THR A 137 -21.20 -8.49 16.87
C THR A 137 -19.76 -9.01 16.69
N PHE A 138 -19.47 -9.63 15.57
CA PHE A 138 -18.11 -10.07 15.22
C PHE A 138 -17.14 -8.89 15.20
N ALA A 139 -17.54 -7.78 14.56
CA ALA A 139 -16.72 -6.58 14.51
C ALA A 139 -16.45 -6.02 15.90
N TYR A 140 -17.47 -5.89 16.74
CA TYR A 140 -17.34 -5.39 18.10
C TYR A 140 -16.35 -6.22 18.92
N ILE A 141 -16.49 -7.55 18.93
CA ILE A 141 -15.60 -8.46 19.66
C ILE A 141 -14.16 -8.34 19.15
N THR A 142 -13.96 -8.37 17.83
CA THR A 142 -12.62 -8.27 17.26
C THR A 142 -11.95 -6.94 17.58
N LEU A 143 -12.69 -5.83 17.51
CA LEU A 143 -12.17 -4.51 17.80
C LEU A 143 -11.85 -4.30 19.29
N ILE A 144 -12.58 -4.94 20.21
CA ILE A 144 -12.23 -4.95 21.64
C ILE A 144 -10.89 -5.65 21.86
N VAL A 145 -10.68 -6.82 21.28
CA VAL A 145 -9.39 -7.53 21.36
C VAL A 145 -8.26 -6.67 20.79
N VAL A 146 -8.51 -6.02 19.66
CA VAL A 146 -7.58 -5.07 19.07
C VAL A 146 -7.32 -3.87 19.98
N ALA A 147 -8.33 -3.38 20.73
CA ALA A 147 -8.16 -2.31 21.70
C ALA A 147 -7.22 -2.71 22.84
N ALA A 148 -7.33 -3.94 23.36
CA ALA A 148 -6.40 -4.47 24.37
C ALA A 148 -4.97 -4.57 23.83
N PHE A 149 -4.78 -5.08 22.59
CA PHE A 149 -3.46 -5.12 21.97
C PHE A 149 -2.88 -3.71 21.73
N THR A 150 -3.72 -2.76 21.27
CA THR A 150 -3.27 -1.37 21.08
C THR A 150 -2.79 -0.75 22.39
N SER A 151 -3.48 -0.99 23.46
CA SER A 151 -3.07 -0.53 24.79
C SER A 151 -1.73 -1.16 25.22
N TYR A 152 -1.61 -2.47 25.12
CA TYR A 152 -0.39 -3.19 25.49
C TYR A 152 0.84 -2.64 24.75
N TYR A 153 0.86 -2.61 23.41
CA TYR A 153 2.06 -2.22 22.69
C TYR A 153 2.39 -0.73 22.84
N THR A 154 1.40 0.15 23.05
CA THR A 154 1.64 1.57 23.30
C THR A 154 2.24 1.82 24.67
N PHE A 155 1.71 1.20 25.71
CA PHE A 155 2.30 1.31 27.04
C PHE A 155 3.67 0.65 27.13
N ARG A 156 3.88 -0.49 26.46
CA ARG A 156 5.20 -1.12 26.33
C ARG A 156 6.21 -0.17 25.69
N LEU A 157 5.80 0.53 24.64
CA LEU A 157 6.67 1.48 23.94
C LEU A 157 7.04 2.66 24.85
N LEU A 158 6.09 3.19 25.64
CA LEU A 158 6.36 4.23 26.65
C LEU A 158 7.29 3.72 27.74
N TRP A 159 6.97 2.57 28.30
CA TRP A 159 7.73 1.98 29.42
C TRP A 159 9.18 1.73 29.02
N CYS A 160 9.41 0.98 27.93
CA CYS A 160 10.75 0.65 27.48
C CYS A 160 11.58 1.86 27.06
N SER A 161 10.94 2.92 26.57
CA SER A 161 11.66 4.10 26.08
C SER A 161 12.00 5.10 27.17
N PHE A 162 11.07 5.35 28.08
CA PHE A 162 11.18 6.48 28.99
C PHE A 162 11.33 6.09 30.45
N VAL A 163 10.65 5.03 30.89
CA VAL A 163 10.53 4.69 32.31
C VAL A 163 11.53 3.62 32.75
N SER A 164 11.77 2.60 31.93
CA SER A 164 12.69 1.51 32.27
C SER A 164 14.11 2.03 32.53
N SER A 165 14.84 1.35 33.39
CA SER A 165 16.26 1.65 33.61
C SER A 165 17.04 1.56 32.32
N ASN A 166 17.98 2.46 32.11
CA ASN A 166 18.80 2.54 30.92
C ASN A 166 19.58 1.22 30.71
N SER A 167 19.19 0.45 29.69
CA SER A 167 19.82 -0.83 29.37
C SER A 167 21.11 -0.69 28.56
N SER A 168 21.39 0.51 28.05
CA SER A 168 22.58 0.82 27.24
C SER A 168 23.49 1.82 27.93
N ARG A 169 24.42 1.32 28.75
CA ARG A 169 25.49 2.10 29.39
C ARG A 169 26.42 2.83 28.40
N GLN A 170 26.26 2.61 27.09
CA GLN A 170 27.16 3.11 26.03
C GLN A 170 26.51 4.09 25.05
N MET A 171 25.24 4.47 25.25
CA MET A 171 24.66 5.51 24.40
C MET A 171 25.16 6.87 24.87
N GLU A 172 25.76 7.62 23.97
CA GLU A 172 26.00 9.03 24.17
C GLU A 172 24.67 9.72 24.52
N LEU A 173 24.64 10.39 25.65
CA LEU A 173 23.45 11.10 26.11
C LEU A 173 23.08 12.15 25.06
N PRO A 174 21.83 12.25 24.67
CA PRO A 174 21.40 13.23 23.67
C PRO A 174 21.76 14.64 24.15
N HIS A 175 22.38 15.41 23.31
CA HIS A 175 22.70 16.80 23.58
C HIS A 175 21.41 17.56 23.95
N THR A 176 21.50 18.33 25.01
CA THR A 176 20.41 19.09 25.63
C THR A 176 19.80 20.08 24.64
N GLY A 177 18.50 20.00 24.47
CA GLY A 177 17.66 20.98 23.80
C GLY A 177 17.13 20.56 22.44
N LEU A 178 15.82 20.36 22.37
CA LEU A 178 15.15 20.18 21.08
C LEU A 178 15.10 21.53 20.36
N PRO A 179 15.49 21.61 19.07
CA PRO A 179 15.34 22.81 18.29
C PRO A 179 13.87 23.21 18.18
N LEU A 180 13.61 24.52 18.08
CA LEU A 180 12.26 25.07 17.97
C LEU A 180 11.46 24.46 16.82
N THR A 181 12.12 24.08 15.74
CA THR A 181 11.52 23.39 14.58
C THR A 181 10.92 22.01 14.90
N ILE A 182 11.39 21.37 15.98
CA ILE A 182 10.84 20.10 16.46
C ILE A 182 9.85 20.34 17.61
N SER A 183 10.16 21.24 18.55
CA SER A 183 9.35 21.46 19.74
C SER A 183 8.01 22.15 19.45
N LEU A 184 7.97 23.13 18.54
CA LEU A 184 6.73 23.84 18.19
C LEU A 184 5.65 22.88 17.62
N PRO A 185 5.92 22.04 16.62
CA PRO A 185 4.93 21.06 16.15
C PRO A 185 4.52 20.05 17.21
N LEU A 186 5.40 19.63 18.12
CA LEU A 186 5.04 18.72 19.21
C LEU A 186 4.01 19.37 20.15
N ILE A 187 4.17 20.64 20.49
CA ILE A 187 3.23 21.38 21.34
C ILE A 187 1.88 21.54 20.64
N LEU A 188 1.88 21.99 19.36
CA LEU A 188 0.63 22.19 18.61
C LEU A 188 -0.14 20.89 18.43
N LEU A 189 0.53 19.79 18.08
CA LEU A 189 -0.10 18.49 17.93
C LEU A 189 -0.57 17.90 19.26
N SER A 190 0.13 18.19 20.36
CA SER A 190 -0.31 17.79 21.69
C SER A 190 -1.62 18.48 22.07
N LEU A 191 -1.73 19.80 21.86
CA LEU A 191 -2.97 20.54 22.07
C LEU A 191 -4.10 20.04 21.19
N ALA A 192 -3.82 19.76 19.93
CA ALA A 192 -4.80 19.19 19.01
C ALA A 192 -5.26 17.79 19.47
N SER A 193 -4.35 16.95 19.95
CA SER A 193 -4.68 15.61 20.46
C SER A 193 -5.50 15.63 21.73
N LEU A 194 -5.46 16.72 22.51
CA LEU A 194 -6.31 16.93 23.67
C LEU A 194 -7.71 17.41 23.27
N GLY A 195 -7.82 18.46 22.43
CA GLY A 195 -9.05 19.22 22.26
C GLY A 195 -9.85 18.95 20.99
N VAL A 196 -9.22 18.51 19.89
CA VAL A 196 -9.89 18.35 18.58
C VAL A 196 -11.03 17.32 18.62
N GLY A 197 -10.89 16.26 19.43
CA GLY A 197 -11.96 15.27 19.56
C GLY A 197 -13.25 15.89 20.07
N TYR A 198 -13.20 16.53 21.23
CA TYR A 198 -14.37 17.17 21.81
C TYR A 198 -14.90 18.31 20.92
N GLY A 199 -14.04 19.18 20.44
CA GLY A 199 -14.43 20.35 19.66
C GLY A 199 -15.07 20.05 18.31
N LEU A 200 -14.72 18.92 17.67
CA LEU A 200 -15.28 18.54 16.36
C LEU A 200 -16.40 17.48 16.45
N SER A 201 -16.69 16.93 17.63
CA SER A 201 -17.68 15.87 17.80
C SER A 201 -19.06 16.31 17.31
N ASP A 202 -19.55 17.43 17.79
CA ASP A 202 -20.89 17.92 17.46
C ASP A 202 -21.00 18.37 15.99
N ALA A 203 -19.93 18.94 15.44
CA ALA A 203 -19.91 19.37 14.06
C ALA A 203 -19.93 18.21 13.07
N LEU A 204 -19.19 17.13 13.34
CA LEU A 204 -18.97 16.04 12.37
C LEU A 204 -19.95 14.88 12.55
N ILE A 205 -20.30 14.54 13.79
CA ILE A 205 -21.17 13.40 14.13
C ILE A 205 -22.39 13.79 14.95
N GLY A 206 -22.58 15.09 15.23
CA GLY A 206 -23.72 15.59 16.00
C GLY A 206 -25.05 15.29 15.33
N VAL A 207 -26.08 14.98 16.14
CA VAL A 207 -27.44 14.76 15.63
C VAL A 207 -27.97 16.06 15.00
N GLY A 208 -28.41 15.99 13.74
CA GLY A 208 -28.93 17.16 13.02
C GLY A 208 -27.85 18.14 12.54
N THR A 209 -26.59 17.75 12.53
CA THR A 209 -25.52 18.61 12.02
C THR A 209 -25.76 19.02 10.57
N THR A 210 -25.63 20.30 10.29
CA THR A 210 -25.69 20.87 8.93
C THR A 210 -24.33 20.93 8.25
N PHE A 211 -23.26 20.55 8.97
CA PHE A 211 -21.88 20.63 8.46
C PHE A 211 -21.69 19.96 7.09
N TRP A 212 -22.28 18.80 6.92
CA TRP A 212 -22.14 18.03 5.68
C TRP A 212 -23.00 18.51 4.53
N ASN A 213 -24.01 19.36 4.80
CA ASN A 213 -24.93 19.92 3.80
C ASN A 213 -25.43 18.88 2.76
N GLY A 214 -25.76 17.66 3.23
CA GLY A 214 -26.21 16.56 2.37
C GLY A 214 -25.12 15.81 1.60
N ALA A 215 -23.83 16.20 1.72
CA ALA A 215 -22.73 15.51 1.04
C ALA A 215 -22.49 14.09 1.58
N ILE A 216 -22.82 13.84 2.85
CA ILE A 216 -22.75 12.52 3.47
C ILE A 216 -24.18 12.14 3.90
N GLN A 217 -24.65 11.02 3.35
CA GLN A 217 -25.91 10.41 3.76
C GLN A 217 -25.59 9.08 4.44
N ASN A 218 -25.84 9.01 5.74
CA ASN A 218 -25.81 7.76 6.46
C ASN A 218 -27.07 6.96 6.12
N SER A 219 -26.95 5.68 5.80
CA SER A 219 -28.10 4.86 5.36
C SER A 219 -29.09 4.52 6.46
N LEU A 220 -28.70 4.71 7.69
CA LEU A 220 -29.52 4.59 8.89
C LEU A 220 -29.69 6.01 9.41
N GLY A 221 -30.83 6.65 9.09
CA GLY A 221 -31.08 8.03 9.51
C GLY A 221 -30.89 8.22 11.03
N THR A 222 -30.70 9.43 11.42
CA THR A 222 -30.77 10.12 12.74
C THR A 222 -30.94 9.31 14.05
N THR A 223 -31.18 8.02 13.97
CA THR A 223 -31.37 7.08 15.09
C THR A 223 -30.06 6.70 15.81
N GLU A 224 -28.92 7.16 15.29
CA GLU A 224 -27.59 6.68 15.70
C GLU A 224 -27.23 7.07 17.13
N ARG A 225 -27.55 8.29 17.56
CA ARG A 225 -27.37 8.70 18.97
C ARG A 225 -28.51 8.23 19.88
N PHE A 226 -29.70 7.97 19.36
CA PHE A 226 -30.73 7.29 20.14
C PHE A 226 -30.29 5.86 20.50
N ALA A 227 -29.55 5.19 19.61
CA ALA A 227 -28.96 3.89 19.90
C ALA A 227 -27.88 3.96 21.00
N GLU A 228 -27.06 5.01 21.05
CA GLU A 228 -26.08 5.23 22.13
C GLU A 228 -26.78 5.29 23.50
N HIS A 229 -27.90 5.99 23.64
CA HIS A 229 -28.67 6.07 24.87
C HIS A 229 -29.38 4.77 25.27
N MET A 230 -29.60 3.86 24.34
CA MET A 230 -30.21 2.55 24.54
C MET A 230 -29.20 1.43 24.75
N MET A 231 -27.90 1.72 24.65
CA MET A 231 -26.88 0.70 24.83
C MET A 231 -26.74 0.25 26.29
N PRO A 232 -26.56 -1.04 26.54
CA PRO A 232 -26.23 -1.52 27.87
C PRO A 232 -24.95 -0.84 28.37
N THR A 233 -24.96 -0.36 29.61
CA THR A 233 -23.77 0.25 30.21
C THR A 233 -22.54 -0.66 30.20
N THR A 234 -22.75 -1.97 30.23
CA THR A 234 -21.70 -2.98 30.08
C THR A 234 -20.95 -2.84 28.73
N VAL A 235 -21.65 -2.60 27.63
CA VAL A 235 -21.05 -2.43 26.30
C VAL A 235 -20.18 -1.18 26.22
N LEU A 236 -20.61 -0.10 26.89
CA LEU A 236 -19.87 1.17 26.93
C LEU A 236 -18.56 1.05 27.75
N PHE A 237 -18.56 0.27 28.83
CA PHE A 237 -17.39 0.12 29.70
C PHE A 237 -16.38 -0.93 29.24
N VAL A 238 -16.77 -1.92 28.42
CA VAL A 238 -15.88 -2.98 27.96
C VAL A 238 -14.66 -2.46 27.19
N PRO A 239 -14.74 -1.47 26.28
CA PRO A 239 -13.56 -0.88 25.65
C PRO A 239 -12.56 -0.28 26.65
N LEU A 240 -13.06 0.45 27.64
CA LEU A 240 -12.23 1.02 28.70
C LEU A 240 -11.54 -0.08 29.52
N LEU A 241 -12.27 -1.13 29.91
CA LEU A 241 -11.68 -2.29 30.60
C LEU A 241 -10.61 -2.98 29.75
N ALA A 242 -10.84 -3.14 28.45
CA ALA A 242 -9.86 -3.71 27.53
C ALA A 242 -8.58 -2.87 27.44
N THR A 243 -8.70 -1.55 27.45
CA THR A 243 -7.53 -0.66 27.44
C THR A 243 -6.77 -0.69 28.78
N VAL A 244 -7.46 -0.73 29.89
CA VAL A 244 -6.85 -0.85 31.21
C VAL A 244 -6.16 -2.20 31.40
N THR A 245 -6.78 -3.30 30.98
CA THR A 245 -6.15 -4.64 31.04
C THR A 245 -4.89 -4.71 30.20
N GLY A 246 -4.89 -4.13 28.98
CA GLY A 246 -3.69 -4.04 28.14
C GLY A 246 -2.57 -3.25 28.82
N ALA A 247 -2.89 -2.15 29.51
CA ALA A 247 -1.93 -1.35 30.27
C ALA A 247 -1.34 -2.11 31.48
N ILE A 248 -2.17 -2.83 32.23
CA ILE A 248 -1.73 -3.63 33.38
C ILE A 248 -0.81 -4.77 32.92
N LEU A 249 -1.12 -5.43 31.81
CA LEU A 249 -0.29 -6.49 31.26
C LEU A 249 1.13 -5.99 30.91
N THR A 250 1.31 -4.72 30.56
CA THR A 250 2.65 -4.19 30.32
C THR A 250 3.49 -4.04 31.57
N ALA A 251 2.87 -3.70 32.70
CA ALA A 251 3.57 -3.55 33.99
C ALA A 251 4.03 -4.90 34.53
N GLY A 252 3.28 -5.98 34.26
CA GLY A 252 3.59 -7.34 34.71
C GLY A 252 4.56 -8.11 33.81
N TRP A 253 4.79 -7.65 32.59
CA TRP A 253 5.58 -8.37 31.59
C TRP A 253 6.86 -7.65 31.24
N SER A 254 7.92 -8.03 31.94
CA SER A 254 9.28 -7.63 31.58
C SER A 254 9.78 -8.37 30.34
N TRP A 255 10.61 -7.73 29.54
CA TRP A 255 11.35 -8.37 28.45
C TRP A 255 12.60 -9.07 29.01
N PRO A 256 12.99 -10.30 28.56
CA PRO A 256 12.35 -11.11 27.50
C PRO A 256 11.04 -11.75 27.96
N MET A 257 10.10 -11.96 27.04
CA MET A 257 8.79 -12.53 27.34
C MET A 257 8.94 -13.93 27.98
N PRO A 258 8.56 -14.14 29.27
CA PRO A 258 8.87 -15.37 29.99
C PRO A 258 8.17 -16.62 29.45
N TRP A 259 7.09 -16.45 28.66
CA TRP A 259 6.34 -17.56 28.07
C TRP A 259 6.93 -18.09 26.74
N VAL A 260 7.95 -17.43 26.16
CA VAL A 260 8.62 -17.87 24.93
C VAL A 260 9.72 -18.91 25.26
N THR A 261 9.34 -20.02 25.85
CA THR A 261 10.27 -21.08 26.28
C THR A 261 10.22 -22.31 25.39
N SER A 262 9.03 -22.75 24.99
CA SER A 262 8.85 -23.93 24.16
C SER A 262 9.10 -23.66 22.67
N THR A 263 9.35 -24.71 21.90
CA THR A 263 9.52 -24.61 20.43
C THR A 263 8.27 -24.05 19.75
N PHE A 264 7.09 -24.44 20.22
CA PHE A 264 5.82 -23.94 19.70
C PHE A 264 5.67 -22.43 19.95
N THR A 265 5.88 -21.95 21.17
CA THR A 265 5.78 -20.53 21.49
C THR A 265 6.83 -19.67 20.77
N LYS A 266 8.04 -20.23 20.53
CA LYS A 266 9.05 -19.58 19.69
C LYS A 266 8.61 -19.45 18.24
N SER A 267 8.05 -20.51 17.66
CA SER A 267 7.52 -20.48 16.29
C SER A 267 6.38 -19.49 16.14
N LEU A 268 5.47 -19.44 17.11
CA LEU A 268 4.36 -18.48 17.14
C LEU A 268 4.88 -17.04 17.26
N TYR A 269 5.84 -16.80 18.15
CA TYR A 269 6.51 -15.51 18.29
C TYR A 269 7.15 -15.06 16.96
N LEU A 270 7.91 -15.95 16.32
CA LEU A 270 8.55 -15.68 15.03
C LEU A 270 7.52 -15.41 13.93
N PHE A 271 6.42 -16.15 13.89
CA PHE A 271 5.35 -15.93 12.92
C PHE A 271 4.78 -14.49 13.00
N PHE A 272 4.49 -14.01 14.20
CA PHE A 272 4.01 -12.65 14.40
C PHE A 272 5.10 -11.60 14.19
N LEU A 273 6.32 -11.87 14.63
CA LEU A 273 7.47 -10.98 14.43
C LEU A 273 7.79 -10.79 12.94
N THR A 274 7.66 -11.86 12.14
CA THR A 274 7.83 -11.82 10.68
C THR A 274 6.57 -11.37 9.93
N ARG A 275 5.62 -10.77 10.66
CA ARG A 275 4.43 -10.16 10.06
C ARG A 275 3.54 -11.14 9.30
N TRP A 276 3.20 -12.27 9.93
CA TRP A 276 2.42 -13.35 9.33
C TRP A 276 3.05 -13.87 8.03
N GLN A 277 4.36 -13.71 7.89
CA GLN A 277 5.13 -14.06 6.70
C GLN A 277 4.65 -13.39 5.39
N PHE A 278 3.88 -12.30 5.46
CA PHE A 278 3.42 -11.58 4.27
C PHE A 278 4.57 -11.11 3.38
N ASP A 279 5.67 -10.65 3.97
CA ASP A 279 6.85 -10.25 3.19
C ASP A 279 7.47 -11.42 2.44
N PHE A 280 7.47 -12.61 3.02
CA PHE A 280 7.92 -13.83 2.34
C PHE A 280 7.03 -14.15 1.15
N VAL A 281 5.70 -14.15 1.36
CA VAL A 281 4.73 -14.40 0.29
C VAL A 281 4.84 -13.34 -0.81
N ALA A 282 4.87 -12.06 -0.44
CA ALA A 282 4.96 -10.98 -1.41
C ALA A 282 6.26 -11.04 -2.23
N ASN A 283 7.40 -11.20 -1.58
CA ASN A 283 8.70 -11.14 -2.25
C ASN A 283 9.07 -12.46 -2.95
N GLN A 284 8.87 -13.61 -2.29
CA GLN A 284 9.33 -14.89 -2.83
C GLN A 284 8.28 -15.56 -3.73
N GLN A 285 6.99 -15.40 -3.42
CA GLN A 285 5.94 -16.07 -4.18
C GLN A 285 5.39 -15.20 -5.31
N VAL A 286 5.23 -13.90 -5.10
CA VAL A 286 4.64 -12.99 -6.08
C VAL A 286 5.74 -12.26 -6.86
N ALA A 287 6.53 -11.42 -6.22
CA ALA A 287 7.50 -10.56 -6.90
C ALA A 287 8.54 -11.38 -7.69
N LYS A 288 9.09 -12.45 -7.10
CA LYS A 288 10.04 -13.32 -7.79
C LYS A 288 9.44 -13.95 -9.04
N ARG A 289 8.22 -14.50 -8.96
CA ARG A 289 7.57 -15.09 -10.14
C ARG A 289 7.30 -14.07 -11.24
N VAL A 290 6.91 -12.84 -10.87
CA VAL A 290 6.70 -11.76 -11.84
C VAL A 290 8.01 -11.36 -12.50
N LEU A 291 9.11 -11.28 -11.74
CA LEU A 291 10.44 -11.01 -12.27
C LEU A 291 10.95 -12.13 -13.19
N ASP A 292 10.74 -13.38 -12.80
CA ASP A 292 11.09 -14.54 -13.61
C ASP A 292 10.29 -14.55 -14.93
N LEU A 293 8.97 -14.27 -14.85
CA LEU A 293 8.13 -14.10 -16.05
C LEU A 293 8.64 -12.95 -16.92
N GLY A 294 8.99 -11.80 -16.32
CA GLY A 294 9.58 -10.67 -17.03
C GLY A 294 10.89 -11.01 -17.71
N ALA A 295 11.76 -11.77 -17.07
CA ALA A 295 13.02 -12.24 -17.66
C ALA A 295 12.77 -13.20 -18.83
N HIS A 296 11.81 -14.12 -18.70
CA HIS A 296 11.43 -15.03 -19.78
C HIS A 296 10.82 -14.29 -20.98
N THR A 297 9.89 -13.37 -20.74
CA THR A 297 9.27 -12.59 -21.82
C THR A 297 10.29 -11.69 -22.50
N TRP A 298 11.18 -11.06 -21.77
CA TRP A 298 12.27 -10.29 -22.34
C TRP A 298 13.20 -11.14 -23.20
N ALA A 299 13.64 -12.30 -22.71
CA ALA A 299 14.57 -13.17 -23.44
C ALA A 299 13.92 -13.77 -24.69
N PHE A 300 12.66 -14.21 -24.59
CA PHE A 300 11.96 -14.87 -25.68
C PHE A 300 11.32 -13.90 -26.68
N LEU A 301 10.59 -12.89 -26.20
CA LEU A 301 9.88 -11.94 -27.05
C LEU A 301 10.80 -10.82 -27.53
N ASP A 302 11.38 -10.03 -26.61
CA ASP A 302 12.13 -8.84 -27.01
C ASP A 302 13.45 -9.20 -27.71
N LYS A 303 14.34 -9.92 -27.04
CA LYS A 303 15.61 -10.36 -27.65
C LYS A 303 15.47 -11.51 -28.63
N GLY A 304 14.45 -12.34 -28.50
CA GLY A 304 14.21 -13.46 -29.39
C GLY A 304 13.43 -13.01 -30.62
N VAL A 305 12.09 -13.06 -30.51
CA VAL A 305 11.19 -12.90 -31.66
C VAL A 305 11.29 -11.50 -32.28
N PHE A 306 11.10 -10.45 -31.48
CA PHE A 306 11.01 -9.10 -32.03
C PHE A 306 12.36 -8.56 -32.52
N GLU A 307 13.46 -8.89 -31.90
CA GLU A 307 14.78 -8.48 -32.38
C GLU A 307 15.20 -9.26 -33.64
N ILE A 308 14.88 -10.57 -33.70
CA ILE A 308 15.23 -11.40 -34.85
C ILE A 308 14.34 -11.07 -36.05
N LEU A 309 13.04 -10.90 -35.89
CA LEU A 309 12.12 -10.50 -36.98
C LEU A 309 12.23 -9.02 -37.33
N GLY A 310 12.66 -8.19 -36.41
CA GLY A 310 12.81 -6.75 -36.56
C GLY A 310 14.24 -6.32 -36.95
N PRO A 311 14.84 -5.38 -36.19
CA PRO A 311 16.07 -4.70 -36.60
C PRO A 311 17.25 -5.62 -36.87
N ARG A 312 17.49 -6.59 -36.01
CA ARG A 312 18.64 -7.49 -36.12
C ARG A 312 18.46 -8.46 -37.26
N GLY A 313 17.28 -9.07 -37.36
CA GLY A 313 17.00 -10.00 -38.46
C GLY A 313 17.01 -9.31 -39.80
N LEU A 314 16.43 -8.13 -39.94
CA LEU A 314 16.48 -7.32 -41.16
C LEU A 314 17.93 -6.94 -41.52
N THR A 315 18.72 -6.52 -40.54
CA THR A 315 20.15 -6.21 -40.76
C THR A 315 20.92 -7.42 -41.22
N VAL A 316 20.74 -8.58 -40.59
CA VAL A 316 21.38 -9.84 -40.99
C VAL A 316 20.94 -10.26 -42.37
N TYR A 317 19.64 -10.17 -42.67
CA TYR A 317 19.10 -10.48 -44.00
C TYR A 317 19.72 -9.58 -45.06
N VAL A 318 19.69 -8.27 -44.87
CA VAL A 318 20.26 -7.32 -45.86
C VAL A 318 21.76 -7.53 -46.03
N THR A 319 22.52 -7.58 -44.96
CA THR A 319 24.00 -7.60 -45.03
C THR A 319 24.55 -8.96 -45.43
N ARG A 320 23.97 -10.06 -44.96
CA ARG A 320 24.52 -11.39 -45.13
C ARG A 320 23.87 -12.19 -46.29
N LEU A 321 22.62 -11.88 -46.62
CA LEU A 321 21.88 -12.60 -47.67
C LEU A 321 21.62 -11.70 -48.87
N ALA A 322 20.92 -10.58 -48.73
CA ALA A 322 20.51 -9.78 -49.85
C ALA A 322 21.69 -9.16 -50.62
N VAL A 323 22.63 -8.54 -49.91
CA VAL A 323 23.80 -7.90 -50.55
C VAL A 323 24.71 -8.88 -51.28
N PRO A 324 25.09 -10.05 -50.67
CA PRO A 324 25.89 -11.05 -51.40
C PRO A 324 25.17 -11.66 -52.58
N THR A 325 23.86 -11.97 -52.49
CA THR A 325 23.07 -12.51 -53.59
C THR A 325 22.96 -11.52 -54.74
N VAL A 326 22.66 -10.25 -54.44
CA VAL A 326 22.64 -9.20 -55.46
C VAL A 326 24.01 -9.05 -56.13
N ARG A 327 25.11 -9.10 -55.33
CA ARG A 327 26.48 -9.08 -55.88
C ARG A 327 26.78 -10.27 -56.82
N GLN A 328 26.30 -11.46 -56.47
CA GLN A 328 26.46 -12.64 -57.33
C GLN A 328 25.67 -12.52 -58.62
N TRP A 329 24.52 -11.84 -58.61
CA TRP A 329 23.69 -11.61 -59.80
C TRP A 329 24.19 -10.43 -60.64
N GLN A 330 25.03 -9.56 -60.10
CA GLN A 330 25.70 -8.48 -60.83
C GLN A 330 26.93 -8.99 -61.57
N THR A 331 26.70 -9.82 -62.54
CA THR A 331 27.76 -10.43 -63.38
C THR A 331 28.44 -9.44 -64.34
N GLY A 332 27.85 -8.24 -64.52
CA GLY A 332 28.30 -7.26 -65.52
C GLY A 332 27.93 -7.62 -66.96
N ILE A 333 27.31 -8.77 -67.16
CA ILE A 333 26.92 -9.26 -68.48
C ILE A 333 25.47 -8.85 -68.80
N VAL A 334 25.25 -8.03 -69.81
CA VAL A 334 23.93 -7.48 -70.16
C VAL A 334 22.90 -8.60 -70.47
N HIS A 335 23.35 -9.72 -71.00
CA HIS A 335 22.49 -10.88 -71.28
C HIS A 335 21.83 -11.47 -70.02
N ASP A 336 22.56 -11.56 -68.88
CA ASP A 336 22.05 -12.09 -67.63
C ASP A 336 20.99 -11.15 -67.03
N TYR A 337 21.18 -9.83 -67.12
CA TYR A 337 20.18 -8.87 -66.72
C TYR A 337 18.89 -8.93 -67.53
N ALA A 338 19.02 -9.09 -68.86
CA ALA A 338 17.86 -9.28 -69.75
C ALA A 338 17.09 -10.55 -69.40
N LEU A 339 17.80 -11.64 -69.05
CA LEU A 339 17.17 -12.89 -68.63
C LEU A 339 16.39 -12.74 -67.36
N ILE A 340 16.98 -12.11 -66.32
CA ILE A 340 16.34 -11.86 -65.01
C ILE A 340 15.10 -10.98 -65.20
N LEU A 341 15.19 -9.93 -66.00
CA LEU A 341 14.06 -9.06 -66.30
C LEU A 341 12.91 -9.82 -67.01
N LYS A 342 13.22 -10.67 -67.96
CA LYS A 342 12.23 -11.53 -68.68
C LYS A 342 11.53 -12.47 -67.64
N ILE A 343 12.27 -13.08 -66.72
CA ILE A 343 11.71 -13.97 -65.69
C ILE A 343 10.82 -13.18 -64.77
N ALA A 344 11.26 -12.04 -64.28
CA ALA A 344 10.50 -11.18 -63.37
C ALA A 344 9.18 -10.71 -63.99
N ILE A 345 9.19 -10.29 -65.25
CA ILE A 345 7.98 -9.91 -66.00
C ILE A 345 7.02 -11.08 -66.16
N ARG A 346 7.53 -12.29 -66.51
CA ARG A 346 6.70 -13.48 -66.59
C ARG A 346 6.05 -13.87 -65.27
N VAL A 347 6.81 -13.89 -64.21
CA VAL A 347 6.30 -14.21 -62.86
C VAL A 347 5.27 -13.18 -62.42
N GLY A 348 5.54 -11.88 -62.62
CA GLY A 348 4.59 -10.79 -62.29
C GLY A 348 3.28 -10.93 -63.09
N LEU A 349 3.35 -11.17 -64.38
CA LEU A 349 2.17 -11.42 -65.23
C LEU A 349 1.41 -12.68 -64.81
N SER A 350 2.12 -13.75 -64.45
CA SER A 350 1.47 -15.00 -63.99
C SER A 350 0.72 -14.77 -62.68
N ILE A 351 1.26 -13.98 -61.73
CA ILE A 351 0.61 -13.63 -60.45
C ILE A 351 -0.63 -12.76 -60.70
N CYS A 352 -0.56 -11.82 -61.67
CA CYS A 352 -1.69 -10.96 -62.01
C CYS A 352 -2.81 -11.71 -62.74
N LEU A 353 -2.47 -12.83 -63.44
CA LEU A 353 -3.42 -13.63 -64.24
C LEU A 353 -4.01 -14.83 -63.47
N LEU A 354 -3.58 -15.08 -62.20
CA LEU A 354 -4.18 -16.13 -61.38
C LEU A 354 -5.63 -15.75 -60.99
N PRO A 355 -6.61 -16.64 -61.28
CA PRO A 355 -8.01 -16.40 -60.91
C PRO A 355 -8.13 -16.36 -59.38
N GLY A 356 -8.36 -15.18 -58.81
CA GLY A 356 -8.49 -14.94 -57.38
C GLY A 356 -7.38 -14.11 -56.73
N GLY A 357 -6.30 -13.77 -57.44
CA GLY A 357 -5.24 -12.90 -56.95
C GLY A 357 -5.39 -11.47 -57.46
N ILE A 358 -5.70 -10.56 -56.56
CA ILE A 358 -5.80 -9.09 -56.72
C ILE A 358 -7.20 -8.61 -57.09
N SER A 359 -7.85 -7.97 -56.17
CA SER A 359 -9.17 -7.36 -56.38
C SER A 359 -9.15 -6.39 -57.58
N PRO A 360 -10.26 -6.30 -58.32
CA PRO A 360 -10.35 -5.45 -59.54
C PRO A 360 -10.02 -3.97 -59.29
N ASN A 361 -9.98 -3.53 -58.05
CA ASN A 361 -9.65 -2.15 -57.65
C ASN A 361 -8.15 -1.80 -57.74
N ILE A 362 -7.24 -2.78 -57.81
CA ILE A 362 -5.79 -2.52 -57.97
C ILE A 362 -5.42 -2.43 -59.45
N LEU A 363 -6.16 -3.10 -60.35
CA LEU A 363 -5.97 -3.00 -61.79
C LEU A 363 -6.34 -1.61 -62.36
N ASN A 364 -7.19 -0.86 -61.69
CA ASN A 364 -7.53 0.51 -62.07
C ASN A 364 -6.42 1.54 -61.75
N PHE A 365 -5.40 1.16 -60.99
CA PHE A 365 -4.25 2.04 -60.71
C PHE A 365 -3.17 1.99 -61.76
N TYR A 366 -3.15 0.93 -62.60
CA TYR A 366 -2.27 0.84 -63.76
C TYR A 366 -3.08 1.13 -65.01
N ASP A 367 -3.07 2.40 -65.42
CA ASP A 367 -3.64 2.81 -66.69
C ASP A 367 -2.99 1.93 -67.79
N SER A 368 -3.80 1.33 -68.62
CA SER A 368 -3.35 0.52 -69.74
C SER A 368 -2.31 1.24 -70.61
N ARG A 369 -2.28 2.55 -70.57
CA ARG A 369 -1.31 3.40 -71.23
C ARG A 369 0.11 3.25 -70.68
N THR A 370 0.28 3.02 -69.36
CA THR A 370 1.60 2.84 -68.73
C THR A 370 2.20 1.47 -69.06
N LEU A 371 1.35 0.42 -69.19
CA LEU A 371 1.79 -0.89 -69.64
C LEU A 371 2.20 -0.89 -71.13
N VAL A 372 1.44 -0.19 -71.95
CA VAL A 372 1.77 -0.01 -73.36
C VAL A 372 3.03 0.84 -73.53
N ALA A 373 3.19 1.91 -72.81
CA ALA A 373 4.41 2.75 -72.80
C ALA A 373 5.65 1.94 -72.36
N GLY A 374 5.53 1.09 -71.30
CA GLY A 374 6.60 0.20 -70.86
C GLY A 374 7.02 -0.83 -71.94
N VAL A 375 6.06 -1.40 -72.69
CA VAL A 375 6.33 -2.33 -73.81
C VAL A 375 6.95 -1.60 -74.99
N PHE A 376 6.49 -0.37 -75.30
CA PHE A 376 7.11 0.48 -76.31
C PHE A 376 8.52 0.94 -75.95
N TRP A 377 8.78 1.25 -74.71
CA TRP A 377 10.10 1.62 -74.20
C TRP A 377 11.09 0.46 -74.27
N LEU A 378 10.63 -0.78 -73.96
CA LEU A 378 11.42 -2.01 -74.16
C LEU A 378 11.72 -2.34 -75.61
N ARG A 379 10.86 -1.90 -76.55
CA ARG A 379 11.11 -2.04 -78.00
C ARG A 379 12.07 -1.00 -78.58
N SER A 380 12.24 0.12 -77.95
CA SER A 380 13.13 1.24 -78.31
C SER A 380 14.58 1.07 -77.87
N LEU A 381 14.88 0.06 -77.05
CA LEU A 381 16.26 -0.25 -76.65
C LEU A 381 16.96 -1.01 -77.79
N PRO A 382 17.97 -0.41 -78.43
CA PRO A 382 18.68 -1.07 -79.54
C PRO A 382 19.46 -2.26 -78.96
N GLY A 383 19.07 -3.48 -79.38
CA GLY A 383 19.76 -4.72 -79.05
C GLY A 383 19.00 -5.77 -78.24
N VAL A 384 17.69 -5.64 -78.06
CA VAL A 384 16.86 -6.59 -77.30
C VAL A 384 15.85 -7.29 -78.21
N LEU A 385 16.27 -7.76 -79.34
CA LEU A 385 15.61 -8.78 -80.18
C LEU A 385 16.67 -9.70 -80.72
#